data_11aa6b697522520576f9f18006dc5de9
#
_entry.id   11aa6b697522520576f9f18006dc5de9
#
_cell.length_a   1.000
_cell.length_b   1.000
_cell.length_c   1.000
_cell.angle_alpha   90.00
_cell.angle_beta   90.00
_cell.angle_gamma   90.00
#
_symmetry.space_group_name_H-M   'P 1'
#
loop_
_entity.id
_entity.type
_entity.pdbx_description
1 polymer ?
#
loop_
_entity_poly.entity_id
_entity_poly.type
_entity_poly.pdbx_seq_one_letter_code
_entity_poly.pdbx_strand_id
1 'polypeptide(L)'
;MNIEATIIVMVYKNLNQVIQTLDSIKKQTYSNYEVIVSDDGSPNYTQEDFDKITEQYKNEFTYFKLINNGINRGTVKHFNSLIRQAKGTIICPLSSGDQFYNENSLQEIMNAFDQEDKLIYTSKRMIKKENSIEYYPSLYQVSLLDQSNHFFEYIMKYGNFVSGASTYYKKEIFDKYGLFDEK
;
A
#
# COMPACT_ATOMS: atom_id res chain seq x y z
N MET A 1 20.49 10.45 3.98
CA MET A 1 19.83 10.00 2.73
C MET A 1 18.37 10.40 2.80
N ASN A 2 17.82 10.90 1.71
CA ASN A 2 16.40 11.26 1.65
C ASN A 2 15.64 9.99 1.24
N ILE A 3 14.65 9.56 2.03
CA ILE A 3 13.80 8.41 1.71
C ILE A 3 12.82 8.84 0.64
N GLU A 4 12.69 8.07 -0.45
CA GLU A 4 11.82 8.41 -1.57
C GLU A 4 10.47 7.70 -1.51
N ALA A 5 10.43 6.44 -1.07
CA ALA A 5 9.17 5.72 -0.90
C ALA A 5 8.93 5.30 0.55
N THR A 6 7.67 5.34 0.99
CA THR A 6 7.20 4.68 2.22
C THR A 6 6.25 3.56 1.84
N ILE A 7 6.64 2.33 2.12
CA ILE A 7 5.77 1.15 1.99
C ILE A 7 5.03 0.99 3.31
N ILE A 8 3.71 1.15 3.29
CA ILE A 8 2.84 1.01 4.45
C ILE A 8 2.14 -0.33 4.37
N VAL A 9 2.45 -1.23 5.32
CA VAL A 9 1.80 -2.54 5.45
C VAL A 9 0.79 -2.50 6.58
N MET A 10 -0.50 -2.49 6.24
CA MET A 10 -1.59 -2.48 7.21
C MET A 10 -1.99 -3.89 7.61
N VAL A 11 -2.11 -4.13 8.92
CA VAL A 11 -2.45 -5.42 9.52
C VAL A 11 -3.71 -5.28 10.37
N TYR A 12 -4.65 -6.22 10.21
CA TYR A 12 -5.74 -6.46 11.14
C TYR A 12 -6.19 -7.91 11.07
N LYS A 13 -6.03 -8.65 12.18
CA LYS A 13 -6.40 -10.08 12.34
C LYS A 13 -5.63 -11.09 11.48
N ASN A 14 -4.66 -10.66 10.67
CA ASN A 14 -3.91 -11.50 9.74
C ASN A 14 -2.38 -11.28 9.83
N LEU A 15 -1.86 -11.08 11.03
CA LEU A 15 -0.42 -10.85 11.26
C LEU A 15 0.46 -11.97 10.67
N ASN A 16 -0.01 -13.22 10.69
CA ASN A 16 0.70 -14.36 10.11
C ASN A 16 0.96 -14.24 8.61
N GLN A 17 0.17 -13.42 7.90
CA GLN A 17 0.35 -13.19 6.46
C GLN A 17 1.37 -12.08 6.16
N VAL A 18 1.78 -11.31 7.17
CA VAL A 18 2.72 -10.19 6.97
C VAL A 18 4.07 -10.65 6.45
N ILE A 19 4.50 -11.87 6.80
CA ILE A 19 5.79 -12.44 6.40
C ILE A 19 5.88 -12.51 4.86
N GLN A 20 4.85 -13.04 4.19
CA GLN A 20 4.86 -13.10 2.73
C GLN A 20 4.86 -11.72 2.06
N THR A 21 4.24 -10.73 2.70
CA THR A 21 4.28 -9.33 2.24
C THR A 21 5.69 -8.77 2.38
N LEU A 22 6.33 -8.93 3.55
CA LEU A 22 7.68 -8.46 3.81
C LEU A 22 8.71 -9.14 2.91
N ASP A 23 8.57 -10.45 2.66
CA ASP A 23 9.44 -11.18 1.73
C ASP A 23 9.31 -10.66 0.29
N SER A 24 8.12 -10.22 -0.12
CA SER A 24 7.93 -9.62 -1.44
C SER A 24 8.54 -8.21 -1.54
N ILE A 25 8.53 -7.46 -0.45
CA ILE A 25 9.18 -6.14 -0.35
C ILE A 25 10.69 -6.29 -0.37
N LYS A 26 11.24 -7.25 0.37
CA LYS A 26 12.68 -7.54 0.40
C LYS A 26 13.26 -7.87 -0.97
N LYS A 27 12.47 -8.47 -1.86
CA LYS A 27 12.89 -8.85 -3.21
C LYS A 27 12.91 -7.68 -4.20
N GLN A 28 12.44 -6.48 -3.82
CA GLN A 28 12.38 -5.35 -4.73
C GLN A 28 13.79 -4.85 -5.11
N THR A 29 13.99 -4.57 -6.39
CA THR A 29 15.25 -4.02 -6.93
C THR A 29 15.46 -2.56 -6.56
N TYR A 30 14.38 -1.80 -6.38
CA TYR A 30 14.43 -0.44 -5.84
C TYR A 30 14.73 -0.49 -4.34
N SER A 31 15.67 0.31 -3.84
CA SER A 31 16.19 0.22 -2.46
C SER A 31 16.00 1.46 -1.59
N ASN A 32 15.60 2.61 -2.18
CA ASN A 32 15.47 3.86 -1.42
C ASN A 32 14.08 4.02 -0.80
N TYR A 33 13.73 3.14 0.13
CA TYR A 33 12.44 3.16 0.82
C TYR A 33 12.55 2.85 2.30
N GLU A 34 11.51 3.20 3.04
CA GLU A 34 11.21 2.70 4.38
C GLU A 34 10.02 1.76 4.37
N VAL A 35 9.97 0.86 5.34
CA VAL A 35 8.84 -0.04 5.59
C VAL A 35 8.22 0.27 6.94
N ILE A 36 6.94 0.59 6.95
CA ILE A 36 6.13 0.74 8.15
C ILE A 36 5.07 -0.34 8.16
N VAL A 37 5.22 -1.32 9.04
CA VAL A 37 4.17 -2.31 9.36
C VAL A 37 3.36 -1.78 10.52
N SER A 38 2.05 -1.78 10.40
CA SER A 38 1.19 -1.34 11.51
C SER A 38 -0.04 -2.21 11.68
N ASP A 39 -0.19 -2.74 12.89
CA ASP A 39 -1.37 -3.46 13.32
C ASP A 39 -2.41 -2.51 13.89
N ASP A 40 -3.66 -2.64 13.45
CA ASP A 40 -4.80 -1.85 13.92
C ASP A 40 -5.54 -2.51 15.09
N GLY A 41 -4.79 -2.96 16.09
CA GLY A 41 -5.34 -3.53 17.32
C GLY A 41 -5.97 -4.91 17.13
N SER A 42 -5.24 -5.85 16.53
CA SER A 42 -5.68 -7.23 16.39
C SER A 42 -5.80 -7.92 17.75
N PRO A 43 -6.95 -8.49 18.11
CA PRO A 43 -7.17 -9.04 19.44
C PRO A 43 -6.46 -10.38 19.68
N ASN A 44 -5.99 -11.04 18.62
CA ASN A 44 -5.49 -12.42 18.66
C ASN A 44 -3.97 -12.54 18.70
N TYR A 45 -3.23 -11.40 18.79
CA TYR A 45 -1.78 -11.38 18.77
C TYR A 45 -1.21 -10.72 20.03
N THR A 46 -0.11 -11.27 20.51
CA THR A 46 0.62 -10.80 21.68
C THR A 46 1.79 -9.90 21.26
N GLN A 47 2.36 -9.15 22.21
CA GLN A 47 3.58 -8.38 21.93
C GLN A 47 4.72 -9.28 21.46
N GLU A 48 4.83 -10.50 21.98
CA GLU A 48 5.84 -11.48 21.54
C GLU A 48 5.72 -11.84 20.05
N ASP A 49 4.49 -11.91 19.50
CA ASP A 49 4.28 -12.17 18.06
C ASP A 49 4.84 -11.03 17.19
N PHE A 50 4.66 -9.78 17.63
CA PHE A 50 5.24 -8.61 16.96
C PHE A 50 6.76 -8.55 17.09
N ASP A 51 7.29 -8.90 18.26
CA ASP A 51 8.74 -8.90 18.53
C ASP A 51 9.45 -9.92 17.65
N LYS A 52 8.89 -11.12 17.46
CA LYS A 52 9.43 -12.16 16.56
C LYS A 52 9.58 -11.63 15.13
N ILE A 53 8.55 -10.95 14.61
CA ILE A 53 8.61 -10.37 13.26
C ILE A 53 9.65 -9.25 13.20
N THR A 54 9.68 -8.40 14.23
CA THR A 54 10.66 -7.31 14.30
C THR A 54 12.08 -7.85 14.29
N GLU A 55 12.38 -8.86 15.10
CA GLU A 55 13.72 -9.51 15.14
C GLU A 55 14.10 -10.12 13.79
N GLN A 56 13.16 -10.73 13.08
CA GLN A 56 13.41 -11.35 11.79
C GLN A 56 13.74 -10.33 10.70
N TYR A 57 13.12 -9.13 10.72
CA TYR A 57 13.19 -8.19 9.60
C TYR A 57 13.94 -6.88 9.89
N LYS A 58 14.29 -6.57 11.15
CA LYS A 58 14.95 -5.31 11.53
C LYS A 58 16.25 -5.01 10.78
N ASN A 59 17.00 -6.07 10.35
CA ASN A 59 18.26 -5.96 9.63
C ASN A 59 18.10 -6.17 8.11
N GLU A 60 16.89 -6.50 7.64
CA GLU A 60 16.62 -6.77 6.23
C GLU A 60 16.28 -5.50 5.45
N PHE A 61 15.87 -4.44 6.18
CA PHE A 61 15.52 -3.14 5.62
C PHE A 61 16.37 -2.04 6.26
N THR A 62 16.77 -1.06 5.48
CA THR A 62 17.51 0.12 6.00
C THR A 62 16.67 0.88 7.03
N TYR A 63 15.35 0.95 6.78
CA TYR A 63 14.39 1.59 7.67
C TYR A 63 13.17 0.69 7.83
N PHE A 64 13.04 0.10 9.00
CA PHE A 64 11.93 -0.78 9.35
C PHE A 64 11.30 -0.34 10.65
N LYS A 65 9.97 -0.26 10.67
CA LYS A 65 9.20 0.03 11.88
C LYS A 65 7.97 -0.87 11.92
N LEU A 66 7.76 -1.53 13.07
CA LEU A 66 6.53 -2.26 13.37
C LEU A 66 5.82 -1.56 14.52
N ILE A 67 4.52 -1.28 14.35
CA ILE A 67 3.67 -0.56 15.30
C ILE A 67 2.48 -1.45 15.65
N ASN A 68 2.27 -1.68 16.94
CA ASN A 68 1.03 -2.22 17.46
C ASN A 68 0.20 -1.08 18.09
N ASN A 69 -0.96 -0.78 17.53
CA ASN A 69 -1.81 0.32 18.02
C ASN A 69 -2.63 -0.05 19.27
N GLY A 70 -2.73 -1.32 19.61
CA GLY A 70 -3.49 -1.81 20.78
C GLY A 70 -5.02 -1.70 20.66
N ILE A 71 -5.56 -0.80 19.82
CA ILE A 71 -6.99 -0.59 19.59
C ILE A 71 -7.27 -0.43 18.09
N ASN A 72 -8.34 -1.04 17.62
CA ASN A 72 -8.82 -0.88 16.25
C ASN A 72 -9.40 0.52 16.05
N ARG A 73 -8.83 1.28 15.11
CA ARG A 73 -9.25 2.63 14.73
C ARG A 73 -10.05 2.65 13.43
N GLY A 74 -10.06 1.53 12.70
CA GLY A 74 -10.61 1.41 11.36
C GLY A 74 -9.64 1.88 10.27
N THR A 75 -9.81 1.31 9.09
CA THR A 75 -8.86 1.43 7.96
C THR A 75 -8.48 2.87 7.64
N VAL A 76 -9.44 3.78 7.57
CA VAL A 76 -9.18 5.17 7.14
C VAL A 76 -8.36 5.92 8.18
N LYS A 77 -8.78 5.90 9.46
CA LYS A 77 -8.04 6.57 10.55
C LYS A 77 -6.66 5.98 10.73
N HIS A 78 -6.57 4.66 10.62
CA HIS A 78 -5.30 3.95 10.70
C HIS A 78 -4.37 4.40 9.56
N PHE A 79 -4.81 4.34 8.31
CA PHE A 79 -4.00 4.76 7.16
C PHE A 79 -3.59 6.23 7.24
N ASN A 80 -4.50 7.14 7.59
CA ASN A 80 -4.20 8.54 7.80
C ASN A 80 -3.08 8.76 8.84
N SER A 81 -3.11 7.98 9.94
CA SER A 81 -2.07 8.06 10.97
C SER A 81 -0.69 7.63 10.46
N LEU A 82 -0.64 6.69 9.52
CA LEU A 82 0.59 6.20 8.92
C LEU A 82 1.14 7.15 7.84
N ILE A 83 0.27 7.77 7.03
CA ILE A 83 0.65 8.82 6.09
C ILE A 83 1.37 9.98 6.83
N ARG A 84 0.87 10.39 8.00
CA ARG A 84 1.52 11.43 8.82
C ARG A 84 2.93 11.05 9.28
N GLN A 85 3.18 9.76 9.49
CA GLN A 85 4.47 9.23 9.96
C GLN A 85 5.45 8.92 8.82
N ALA A 86 4.95 8.77 7.61
CA ALA A 86 5.73 8.44 6.43
C ALA A 86 6.77 9.54 6.13
N LYS A 87 8.01 9.13 5.82
CA LYS A 87 9.11 10.02 5.45
C LYS A 87 9.30 10.12 3.94
N GLY A 88 8.90 9.08 3.20
CA GLY A 88 9.01 9.04 1.75
C GLY A 88 8.07 10.04 1.06
N THR A 89 8.47 10.48 -0.12
CA THR A 89 7.67 11.36 -0.99
C THR A 89 6.55 10.59 -1.70
N ILE A 90 6.71 9.28 -1.88
CA ILE A 90 5.71 8.38 -2.47
C ILE A 90 5.20 7.42 -1.40
N ILE A 91 3.89 7.31 -1.28
CA ILE A 91 3.20 6.40 -0.36
C ILE A 91 2.71 5.18 -1.14
N CYS A 92 3.18 3.99 -0.72
CA CYS A 92 2.85 2.69 -1.30
C CYS A 92 2.10 1.82 -0.28
N PRO A 93 0.75 1.82 -0.27
CA PRO A 93 0.00 0.99 0.66
C PRO A 93 -0.05 -0.47 0.22
N LEU A 94 0.08 -1.37 1.19
CA LEU A 94 -0.18 -2.79 1.07
C LEU A 94 -1.02 -3.25 2.28
N SER A 95 -1.80 -4.31 2.10
CA SER A 95 -2.40 -5.02 3.22
C SER A 95 -1.56 -6.26 3.55
N SER A 96 -1.56 -6.69 4.80
CA SER A 96 -0.96 -7.98 5.16
C SER A 96 -1.55 -9.10 4.30
N GLY A 97 -0.69 -9.85 3.62
CA GLY A 97 -1.03 -10.86 2.61
C GLY A 97 -0.92 -10.38 1.16
N ASP A 98 -0.98 -9.09 0.89
CA ASP A 98 -0.71 -8.56 -0.45
C ASP A 98 0.80 -8.59 -0.73
N GLN A 99 1.16 -8.76 -2.00
CA GLN A 99 2.55 -8.83 -2.46
C GLN A 99 2.74 -7.98 -3.70
N PHE A 100 3.93 -7.43 -3.89
CA PHE A 100 4.33 -6.91 -5.18
C PHE A 100 4.32 -8.02 -6.24
N TYR A 101 3.92 -7.68 -7.46
CA TYR A 101 3.77 -8.67 -8.53
C TYR A 101 5.10 -9.33 -8.92
N ASN A 102 6.17 -8.56 -9.00
CA ASN A 102 7.53 -9.02 -9.28
C ASN A 102 8.56 -8.11 -8.57
N GLU A 103 9.83 -8.42 -8.74
CA GLU A 103 10.95 -7.71 -8.12
C GLU A 103 11.16 -6.28 -8.63
N ASN A 104 10.60 -5.91 -9.78
CA ASN A 104 10.72 -4.58 -10.37
C ASN A 104 9.49 -3.69 -10.12
N SER A 105 8.46 -4.21 -9.46
CA SER A 105 7.20 -3.48 -9.29
C SER A 105 7.36 -2.13 -8.61
N LEU A 106 8.19 -2.03 -7.58
CA LEU A 106 8.44 -0.75 -6.90
C LEU A 106 9.20 0.23 -7.80
N GLN A 107 10.19 -0.27 -8.56
CA GLN A 107 10.90 0.56 -9.55
C GLN A 107 9.96 1.11 -10.63
N GLU A 108 9.03 0.29 -11.12
CA GLU A 108 8.03 0.71 -12.10
C GLU A 108 7.09 1.79 -11.52
N ILE A 109 6.69 1.65 -10.25
CA ILE A 109 5.88 2.66 -9.56
C ILE A 109 6.64 3.98 -9.46
N MET A 110 7.91 3.96 -9.03
CA MET A 110 8.73 5.16 -8.92
C MET A 110 8.92 5.84 -10.27
N ASN A 111 9.25 5.06 -11.32
CA ASN A 111 9.38 5.58 -12.68
C ASN A 111 8.10 6.25 -13.21
N ALA A 112 6.93 5.72 -12.83
CA ALA A 112 5.64 6.31 -13.25
C ALA A 112 5.42 7.70 -12.66
N PHE A 113 5.93 7.97 -11.45
CA PHE A 113 5.88 9.29 -10.83
C PHE A 113 6.95 10.24 -11.37
N ASP A 114 8.09 9.73 -11.81
CA ASP A 114 9.17 10.55 -12.37
C ASP A 114 8.87 11.05 -13.79
N GLN A 115 8.16 10.24 -14.59
CA GLN A 115 7.89 10.54 -16.00
C GLN A 115 6.78 11.57 -16.22
N GLU A 116 5.86 11.72 -15.24
CA GLU A 116 4.72 12.60 -15.38
C GLU A 116 4.44 13.32 -14.05
N ASP A 117 3.94 14.55 -14.12
CA ASP A 117 3.52 15.32 -12.93
C ASP A 117 2.17 14.82 -12.40
N LYS A 118 2.14 13.55 -12.00
CA LYS A 118 0.97 12.89 -11.41
C LYS A 118 1.07 12.86 -9.89
N LEU A 119 -0.05 13.11 -9.24
CA LEU A 119 -0.17 13.01 -7.78
C LEU A 119 -0.64 11.61 -7.32
N ILE A 120 -1.31 10.88 -8.20
CA ILE A 120 -1.84 9.54 -7.95
C ILE A 120 -1.52 8.65 -9.15
N TYR A 121 -1.08 7.44 -8.85
CA TYR A 121 -0.91 6.37 -9.83
C TYR A 121 -1.62 5.11 -9.32
N THR A 122 -2.37 4.45 -10.19
CA THR A 122 -3.01 3.17 -9.86
C THR A 122 -2.58 2.09 -10.84
N SER A 123 -2.27 0.92 -10.30
CA SER A 123 -1.89 -0.27 -11.08
C SER A 123 -2.98 -1.34 -11.02
N LYS A 124 -2.79 -2.42 -11.78
CA LYS A 124 -3.67 -3.59 -11.70
C LYS A 124 -3.34 -4.43 -10.48
N ARG A 125 -4.38 -4.92 -9.82
CA ARG A 125 -4.28 -5.96 -8.81
C ARG A 125 -4.58 -7.32 -9.44
N MET A 126 -3.71 -8.30 -9.19
CA MET A 126 -3.94 -9.68 -9.56
C MET A 126 -4.47 -10.44 -8.34
N ILE A 127 -5.63 -11.09 -8.49
CA ILE A 127 -6.25 -11.92 -7.46
C ILE A 127 -6.14 -13.38 -7.89
N LYS A 128 -5.36 -14.17 -7.16
CA LYS A 128 -5.24 -15.61 -7.36
C LYS A 128 -6.36 -16.31 -6.59
N LYS A 129 -7.19 -17.08 -7.28
CA LYS A 129 -8.18 -18.00 -6.73
C LYS A 129 -7.71 -19.43 -7.00
N GLU A 130 -8.34 -20.43 -6.40
CA GLU A 130 -7.94 -21.84 -6.56
C GLU A 130 -7.82 -22.27 -8.03
N ASN A 131 -8.74 -21.84 -8.89
CA ASN A 131 -8.81 -22.28 -10.30
C ASN A 131 -8.80 -21.12 -11.31
N SER A 132 -8.53 -19.89 -10.89
CA SER A 132 -8.55 -18.73 -11.78
C SER A 132 -7.63 -17.62 -11.31
N ILE A 133 -7.26 -16.74 -12.25
CA ILE A 133 -6.59 -15.47 -11.99
C ILE A 133 -7.52 -14.37 -12.48
N GLU A 134 -7.82 -13.43 -11.62
CA GLU A 134 -8.60 -12.25 -11.94
C GLU A 134 -7.70 -11.00 -11.84
N TYR A 135 -7.94 -10.03 -12.73
CA TYR A 135 -7.29 -8.72 -12.68
C TYR A 135 -8.31 -7.65 -12.36
N TYR A 136 -7.94 -6.74 -11.47
CA TYR A 136 -8.77 -5.62 -11.07
C TYR A 136 -7.95 -4.31 -11.11
N PRO A 137 -8.37 -3.28 -11.85
CA PRO A 137 -9.50 -3.27 -12.76
C PRO A 137 -9.34 -4.25 -13.94
N SER A 138 -10.47 -4.70 -14.51
CA SER A 138 -10.46 -5.52 -15.74
C SER A 138 -9.97 -4.72 -16.94
N LEU A 139 -9.57 -5.39 -18.03
CA LEU A 139 -9.16 -4.71 -19.27
C LEU A 139 -10.26 -3.80 -19.83
N TYR A 140 -11.52 -4.22 -19.71
CA TYR A 140 -12.66 -3.38 -20.11
C TYR A 140 -12.75 -2.11 -19.26
N GLN A 141 -12.60 -2.21 -17.93
CA GLN A 141 -12.60 -1.04 -17.05
C GLN A 141 -11.44 -0.08 -17.33
N VAL A 142 -10.25 -0.62 -17.63
CA VAL A 142 -9.09 0.21 -18.04
C VAL A 142 -9.39 0.96 -19.34
N SER A 143 -9.98 0.29 -20.36
CA SER A 143 -10.31 0.95 -21.64
C SER A 143 -11.33 2.09 -21.49
N LEU A 144 -12.15 2.05 -20.46
CA LEU A 144 -13.09 3.13 -20.14
C LEU A 144 -12.38 4.34 -19.51
N LEU A 145 -11.30 4.11 -18.73
CA LEU A 145 -10.50 5.20 -18.16
C LEU A 145 -9.79 6.00 -19.26
N ASP A 146 -9.27 5.32 -20.28
CA ASP A 146 -8.53 5.95 -21.37
C ASP A 146 -9.45 6.80 -22.29
N GLN A 147 -10.77 6.53 -22.30
CA GLN A 147 -11.72 7.19 -23.18
C GLN A 147 -12.52 8.30 -22.49
N SER A 148 -12.47 8.43 -21.17
CA SER A 148 -13.42 9.27 -20.46
C SER A 148 -12.82 10.51 -19.82
N ASN A 149 -13.16 11.68 -20.40
CA ASN A 149 -13.16 12.95 -19.67
C ASN A 149 -14.17 12.96 -18.51
N HIS A 150 -14.92 11.86 -18.30
CA HIS A 150 -16.04 11.70 -17.37
C HIS A 150 -15.79 10.59 -16.34
N PHE A 151 -14.54 10.38 -15.93
CA PHE A 151 -14.15 9.34 -14.95
C PHE A 151 -14.99 9.37 -13.67
N PHE A 152 -15.24 10.57 -13.14
CA PHE A 152 -16.05 10.76 -11.94
C PHE A 152 -17.51 10.33 -12.15
N GLU A 153 -18.13 10.73 -13.26
CA GLU A 153 -19.51 10.34 -13.61
C GLU A 153 -19.62 8.82 -13.78
N TYR A 154 -18.59 8.22 -14.36
CA TYR A 154 -18.51 6.77 -14.55
C TYR A 154 -18.47 6.03 -13.21
N ILE A 155 -17.60 6.44 -12.28
CA ILE A 155 -17.52 5.86 -10.93
C ILE A 155 -18.86 6.02 -10.19
N MET A 156 -19.49 7.17 -10.27
CA MET A 156 -20.77 7.43 -9.62
C MET A 156 -21.88 6.55 -10.19
N LYS A 157 -21.85 6.24 -11.48
CA LYS A 157 -22.89 5.44 -12.15
C LYS A 157 -22.71 3.93 -12.00
N TYR A 158 -21.46 3.46 -12.07
CA TYR A 158 -21.14 2.02 -12.16
C TYR A 158 -20.36 1.48 -10.95
N GLY A 159 -20.04 2.32 -9.99
CA GLY A 159 -19.26 1.98 -8.81
C GLY A 159 -17.76 2.14 -8.99
N ASN A 160 -17.04 2.15 -7.86
CA ASN A 160 -15.59 2.28 -7.86
C ASN A 160 -14.92 0.98 -8.29
N PHE A 161 -14.07 1.05 -9.29
CA PHE A 161 -13.22 -0.04 -9.77
C PHE A 161 -11.71 0.24 -9.59
N VAL A 162 -11.36 1.29 -8.86
CA VAL A 162 -9.98 1.57 -8.45
C VAL A 162 -9.70 0.86 -7.13
N SER A 163 -8.67 0.01 -7.11
CA SER A 163 -8.28 -0.71 -5.90
C SER A 163 -7.37 0.15 -5.03
N GLY A 164 -7.75 0.41 -3.79
CA GLY A 164 -6.90 1.12 -2.83
C GLY A 164 -5.57 0.41 -2.55
N ALA A 165 -5.53 -0.93 -2.61
CA ALA A 165 -4.33 -1.73 -2.41
C ALA A 165 -3.31 -1.66 -3.57
N SER A 166 -3.68 -1.06 -4.71
CA SER A 166 -2.80 -0.84 -5.86
C SER A 166 -2.81 0.62 -6.31
N THR A 167 -3.11 1.54 -5.40
CA THR A 167 -3.09 2.98 -5.64
C THR A 167 -1.99 3.62 -4.80
N TYR A 168 -1.12 4.36 -5.45
CA TYR A 168 0.06 5.01 -4.89
C TYR A 168 -0.10 6.52 -4.97
N TYR A 169 0.53 7.24 -4.05
CA TYR A 169 0.29 8.67 -3.88
C TYR A 169 1.60 9.45 -3.73
N LYS A 170 1.77 10.57 -4.44
CA LYS A 170 2.71 11.59 -3.98
C LYS A 170 2.20 12.16 -2.66
N LYS A 171 3.04 12.17 -1.62
CA LYS A 171 2.64 12.61 -0.28
C LYS A 171 2.11 14.05 -0.26
N GLU A 172 2.62 14.91 -1.14
CA GLU A 172 2.17 16.30 -1.28
C GLU A 172 0.66 16.45 -1.59
N ILE A 173 -0.01 15.39 -2.11
CA ILE A 173 -1.47 15.43 -2.33
C ILE A 173 -2.22 15.62 -1.02
N PHE A 174 -1.70 15.02 0.06
CA PHE A 174 -2.31 15.12 1.39
C PHE A 174 -2.07 16.47 2.04
N ASP A 175 -0.98 17.14 1.70
CA ASP A 175 -0.71 18.53 2.13
C ASP A 175 -1.64 19.50 1.40
N LYS A 176 -1.92 19.24 0.12
CA LYS A 176 -2.73 20.12 -0.74
C LYS A 176 -4.25 19.94 -0.54
N TYR A 177 -4.73 18.70 -0.39
CA TYR A 177 -6.16 18.37 -0.38
C TYR A 177 -6.66 17.80 0.95
N GLY A 178 -5.76 17.57 1.91
CA GLY A 178 -6.08 16.90 3.16
C GLY A 178 -6.01 15.38 3.08
N LEU A 179 -6.10 14.74 4.23
CA LEU A 179 -6.14 13.29 4.37
C LEU A 179 -7.54 12.74 4.01
N PHE A 180 -7.67 11.42 3.97
CA PHE A 180 -8.97 10.77 3.72
C PHE A 180 -10.00 11.15 4.80
N ASP A 181 -11.27 11.28 4.39
CA ASP A 181 -12.36 11.59 5.31
C ASP A 181 -12.57 10.44 6.31
N GLU A 182 -12.58 10.77 7.60
CA GLU A 182 -12.68 9.82 8.71
C GLU A 182 -14.13 9.65 9.23
N LYS A 183 -15.10 10.30 8.57
CA LYS A 183 -16.50 10.25 8.96
C LYS A 183 -17.22 9.01 8.44
#